data_5cd3cb834fbdca0fac9c14a7423935ce
#
_entry.id   5cd3cb834fbdca0fac9c14a7423935ce
#
_cell.length_a   1.000
_cell.length_b   1.000
_cell.length_c   1.000
_cell.angle_alpha   90.00
_cell.angle_beta   90.00
_cell.angle_gamma   90.00
#
_symmetry.space_group_name_H-M   'P 1'
#
loop_
_entity.id
_entity.type
_entity.pdbx_description
1 polymer ?
#
loop_
_entity_poly.entity_id
_entity_poly.type
_entity_poly.pdbx_seq_one_letter_code
_entity_poly.pdbx_strand_id
1 'polypeptide(L)'
;MTPVTVSLVERPGREPKFRWIELSDGRRFQVRSTGASVPCPGRMTGHIARIWSVEIEWKGRPVHRFIVRDDDEYFIVRSGEDS
;
A
#
# COMPACT_ATOMS: atom_id res chain seq x y z
N MET A 1 11.02 -3.32 -2.54
CA MET A 1 9.88 -2.74 -1.80
C MET A 1 10.40 -1.79 -0.73
N THR A 2 9.71 -0.71 -0.52
CA THR A 2 10.10 0.29 0.47
C THR A 2 9.15 0.21 1.66
N PRO A 3 9.64 0.01 2.88
CA PRO A 3 8.77 -0.02 4.04
C PRO A 3 8.12 1.34 4.28
N VAL A 4 6.86 1.32 4.68
CA VAL A 4 6.09 2.54 4.94
C VAL A 4 5.24 2.36 6.18
N THR A 5 4.85 3.48 6.78
CA THR A 5 3.79 3.53 7.77
C THR A 5 2.53 3.98 7.06
N VAL A 6 1.39 3.42 7.43
CA VAL A 6 0.13 3.77 6.79
C VAL A 6 -0.88 4.21 7.84
N SER A 7 -1.79 5.07 7.42
CA SER A 7 -3.03 5.32 8.13
C SER A 7 -4.17 4.80 7.28
N LEU A 8 -4.99 3.97 7.86
CA LEU A 8 -6.11 3.40 7.13
C LEU A 8 -7.37 3.41 7.97
N VAL A 9 -8.50 3.35 7.30
CA VAL A 9 -9.80 3.21 7.92
C VAL A 9 -10.29 1.80 7.62
N GLU A 10 -10.52 1.02 8.68
CA GLU A 10 -11.12 -0.30 8.54
C GLU A 10 -12.62 -0.15 8.55
N ARG A 11 -13.28 -0.90 7.66
CA ARG A 11 -14.72 -0.87 7.52
C ARG A 11 -15.24 -2.29 7.62
N PRO A 12 -16.18 -2.57 8.53
CA PRO A 12 -16.71 -3.93 8.69
C PRO A 12 -17.28 -4.46 7.37
N GLY A 13 -16.85 -5.66 6.99
CA GLY A 13 -17.34 -6.31 5.78
C GLY A 13 -16.85 -5.69 4.48
N ARG A 14 -15.89 -4.77 4.53
CA ARG A 14 -15.35 -4.09 3.35
C ARG A 14 -13.85 -4.05 3.39
N GLU A 15 -13.24 -3.80 2.24
CA GLU A 15 -11.81 -3.55 2.17
C GLU A 15 -11.47 -2.28 2.94
N PRO A 16 -10.29 -2.24 3.58
CA PRO A 16 -9.84 -1.02 4.21
C PRO A 16 -9.58 0.07 3.17
N LYS A 17 -9.65 1.31 3.62
CA LYS A 17 -9.33 2.45 2.79
C LYS A 17 -8.11 3.14 3.37
N PHE A 18 -7.06 3.26 2.57
CA PHE A 18 -5.85 3.95 3.01
C PHE A 18 -6.08 5.46 2.93
N ARG A 19 -5.61 6.18 3.94
CA ARG A 19 -5.72 7.63 4.01
C ARG A 19 -4.43 8.30 3.56
N TRP A 20 -3.30 7.84 4.08
CA TRP A 20 -1.99 8.34 3.71
C TRP A 20 -0.94 7.29 4.02
N ILE A 21 0.21 7.46 3.38
CA ILE A 21 1.41 6.66 3.65
C ILE A 21 2.54 7.59 4.03
N GLU A 22 3.45 7.09 4.85
CA GLU A 22 4.60 7.87 5.30
C GLU A 22 5.86 7.04 5.11
N LEU A 23 6.85 7.62 4.44
CA LEU A 23 8.15 6.99 4.25
C LEU A 23 9.00 7.15 5.51
N SER A 24 10.07 6.36 5.60
CA SER A 24 10.95 6.40 6.76
C SER A 24 11.65 7.74 6.95
N ASP A 25 11.77 8.53 5.90
CA ASP A 25 12.36 9.88 5.98
C ASP A 25 11.36 10.95 6.40
N GLY A 26 10.12 10.57 6.72
CA GLY A 26 9.09 11.49 7.20
C GLY A 26 8.21 12.06 6.11
N ARG A 27 8.50 11.80 4.83
CA ARG A 27 7.64 12.28 3.75
C ARG A 27 6.32 11.53 3.78
N ARG A 28 5.23 12.26 3.64
CA ARG A 28 3.88 11.72 3.72
C ARG A 28 3.14 12.01 2.42
N PHE A 29 2.43 11.02 1.94
CA PHE A 29 1.65 11.13 0.70
C PHE A 29 0.21 10.74 0.97
N GLN A 30 -0.70 11.57 0.48
CA GLN A 30 -2.13 11.30 0.60
C GLN A 30 -2.52 10.23 -0.41
N VAL A 31 -3.33 9.26 0.04
CA VAL A 31 -3.90 8.24 -0.84
C VAL A 31 -5.25 8.74 -1.31
N ARG A 32 -5.40 8.85 -2.62
CA ARG A 32 -6.63 9.39 -3.21
C ARG A 32 -7.68 8.31 -3.45
N SER A 33 -7.24 7.12 -3.77
CA SER A 33 -8.17 6.01 -3.98
C SER A 33 -7.48 4.70 -3.65
N THR A 34 -8.28 3.73 -3.22
CA THR A 34 -7.81 2.39 -2.87
C THR A 34 -8.67 1.38 -3.60
N GLY A 35 -8.05 0.52 -4.40
CA GLY A 35 -8.73 -0.60 -5.03
C GLY A 35 -8.87 -1.78 -4.07
N ALA A 36 -9.51 -2.83 -4.55
CA ALA A 36 -9.63 -4.06 -3.78
C ALA A 36 -8.29 -4.79 -3.74
N SER A 37 -8.03 -5.48 -2.63
CA SER A 37 -6.80 -6.25 -2.50
C SER A 37 -6.91 -7.60 -3.19
N VAL A 38 -5.75 -8.13 -3.55
CA VAL A 38 -5.63 -9.51 -3.98
C VAL A 38 -4.51 -10.17 -3.18
N PRO A 39 -4.59 -11.49 -2.97
CA PRO A 39 -3.50 -12.18 -2.28
C PRO A 39 -2.25 -12.22 -3.15
N CYS A 40 -1.09 -12.21 -2.50
CA CYS A 40 0.18 -12.35 -3.17
C CYS A 40 1.14 -13.11 -2.25
N PRO A 41 2.24 -13.67 -2.79
CA PRO A 41 3.21 -14.36 -1.93
C PRO A 41 3.83 -13.39 -0.92
N GLY A 42 3.95 -13.85 0.32
CA GLY A 42 4.64 -13.13 1.36
C GLY A 42 6.15 -13.29 1.24
N ARG A 43 6.88 -12.57 2.11
CA ARG A 43 8.34 -12.65 2.12
C ARG A 43 8.83 -13.99 2.65
N MET A 44 8.06 -14.62 3.52
CA MET A 44 8.41 -15.91 4.09
C MET A 44 7.65 -17.02 3.39
N THR A 45 8.29 -18.18 3.26
CA THR A 45 7.67 -19.33 2.64
C THR A 45 6.37 -19.69 3.36
N GLY A 46 5.31 -19.89 2.61
CA GLY A 46 4.02 -20.26 3.16
C GLY A 46 3.18 -19.09 3.65
N HIS A 47 3.75 -17.90 3.70
CA HIS A 47 2.99 -16.72 4.08
C HIS A 47 2.27 -16.14 2.87
N ILE A 48 1.07 -15.63 3.11
CA ILE A 48 0.29 -14.95 2.08
C ILE A 48 0.13 -13.51 2.52
N ALA A 49 0.57 -12.61 1.66
CA ALA A 49 0.40 -11.18 1.84
C ALA A 49 -0.81 -10.71 1.02
N ARG A 50 -1.13 -9.44 1.13
CA ARG A 50 -2.16 -8.82 0.30
C ARG A 50 -1.58 -7.59 -0.35
N ILE A 51 -2.05 -7.31 -1.57
CA ILE A 51 -1.59 -6.17 -2.34
C ILE A 51 -2.79 -5.36 -2.80
N TRP A 52 -2.71 -4.05 -2.61
CA TRP A 52 -3.74 -3.09 -3.04
C TRP A 52 -3.18 -2.19 -4.12
N SER A 53 -3.98 -1.90 -5.12
CA SER A 53 -3.69 -0.86 -6.09
C SER A 53 -4.21 0.47 -5.53
N VAL A 54 -3.37 1.48 -5.47
CA VAL A 54 -3.75 2.78 -4.92
C VAL A 54 -3.29 3.90 -5.85
N GLU A 55 -3.95 5.04 -5.73
CA GLU A 55 -3.46 6.29 -6.30
C GLU A 55 -3.04 7.20 -5.17
N ILE A 56 -1.81 7.67 -5.24
CA ILE A 56 -1.30 8.66 -4.29
C ILE A 56 -1.12 9.99 -4.99
N GLU A 57 -1.13 11.05 -4.21
CA GLU A 57 -0.90 12.39 -4.75
C GLU A 57 0.60 12.70 -4.65
N TRP A 58 1.19 13.02 -5.79
CA TRP A 58 2.60 13.38 -5.88
C TRP A 58 2.71 14.66 -6.68
N LYS A 59 3.10 15.76 -6.02
CA LYS A 59 3.26 17.06 -6.67
C LYS A 59 2.01 17.47 -7.45
N GLY A 60 0.85 17.27 -6.84
CA GLY A 60 -0.43 17.63 -7.46
C GLY A 60 -0.93 16.68 -8.53
N ARG A 61 -0.27 15.55 -8.73
CA ARG A 61 -0.67 14.56 -9.74
C ARG A 61 -1.00 13.24 -9.10
N PRO A 62 -1.97 12.50 -9.66
CA PRO A 62 -2.20 11.13 -9.23
C PRO A 62 -1.09 10.23 -9.78
N VAL A 63 -0.54 9.39 -8.90
CA VAL A 63 0.50 8.43 -9.27
C VAL A 63 0.06 7.07 -8.77
N HIS A 64 0.14 6.07 -9.62
CA HIS A 64 -0.27 4.72 -9.28
C HIS A 64 0.86 4.01 -8.52
N ARG A 65 0.49 3.36 -7.42
CA ARG A 65 1.41 2.55 -6.62
C ARG A 65 0.67 1.34 -6.09
N PHE A 66 1.42 0.37 -5.60
CA PHE A 66 0.87 -0.77 -4.88
C PHE A 66 1.29 -0.69 -3.43
N ILE A 67 0.37 -1.04 -2.52
CA ILE A 67 0.67 -1.22 -1.11
C ILE A 67 0.57 -2.70 -0.81
N VAL A 68 1.62 -3.25 -0.21
CA VAL A 68 1.67 -4.65 0.19
C VAL A 68 1.65 -4.71 1.72
N ARG A 69 0.77 -5.53 2.27
CA ARG A 69 0.79 -5.86 3.68
C ARG A 69 1.26 -7.29 3.84
N ASP A 70 2.35 -7.46 4.58
CA ASP A 70 2.90 -8.78 4.90
C ASP A 70 3.02 -8.84 6.41
N ASP A 71 2.19 -9.66 7.05
CA ASP A 71 1.99 -9.64 8.50
C ASP A 71 1.50 -8.26 8.91
N ASP A 72 2.21 -7.61 9.82
CA ASP A 72 1.87 -6.28 10.31
C ASP A 72 2.67 -5.18 9.61
N GLU A 73 3.43 -5.52 8.58
CA GLU A 73 4.30 -4.57 7.91
C GLU A 73 3.74 -4.19 6.56
N TYR A 74 3.89 -2.91 6.24
CA TYR A 74 3.43 -2.37 4.97
C TYR A 74 4.60 -1.90 4.13
N PHE A 75 4.47 -2.09 2.82
CA PHE A 75 5.50 -1.71 1.85
C PHE A 75 4.82 -1.04 0.69
N ILE A 76 5.53 -0.09 0.06
CA ILE A 76 5.06 0.51 -1.18
C ILE A 76 5.90 -0.02 -2.33
N VAL A 77 5.23 -0.29 -3.46
CA VAL A 77 5.85 -0.80 -4.67
C VAL A 77 5.41 0.08 -5.82
N ARG A 78 6.34 0.45 -6.69
CA ARG A 78 6.04 1.26 -7.85
C ARG A 78 5.32 0.43 -8.91
N SER A 79 4.40 1.10 -9.60
CA SER A 79 3.71 0.50 -10.72
C SER A 79 4.73 0.17 -11.82
N GLY A 80 4.68 -1.06 -12.32
CA GLY A 80 5.64 -1.49 -13.33
C GLY A 80 6.98 -1.92 -12.80
N GLU A 81 7.20 -1.83 -11.51
CA GLU A 81 8.42 -2.31 -10.87
C GLU A 81 8.24 -3.80 -10.64
N ASP A 82 8.87 -4.55 -11.45
CA ASP A 82 8.72 -6.00 -11.39
C ASP A 82 9.87 -6.69 -10.70
N SER A 83 10.81 -5.97 -10.35
CA SER A 83 11.94 -6.40 -9.55
C SER A 83 12.54 -7.69 -9.94
#